data_46ba572d258327d49dbc5b5b26080679
#
_entry.id   46ba572d258327d49dbc5b5b26080679
#
_cell.length_a   1.000
_cell.length_b   1.000
_cell.length_c   1.000
_cell.angle_alpha   90.00
_cell.angle_beta   90.00
_cell.angle_gamma   90.00
#
_symmetry.space_group_name_H-M   'P 1'
#
loop_
_entity.id
_entity.type
_entity.pdbx_description
1 polymer ?
#
loop_
_entity_poly.entity_id
_entity_poly.type
_entity_poly.pdbx_seq_one_letter_code
_entity_poly.pdbx_strand_id
1 'polypeptide(L)' 'MKANEIRELSVDDLKAKLEELVTERFNLRFRSATESIENPMRFRDLRRDIARLHTILREKANG' A
#
# COMPACT_ATOMS: atom_id res chain seq x y z
N MET A 1 -6.63 -1.74 -5.73
CA MET A 1 -5.82 -1.16 -6.83
C MET A 1 -5.56 -2.19 -7.91
N LYS A 2 -5.68 -1.76 -9.16
CA LYS A 2 -5.35 -2.63 -10.29
C LYS A 2 -3.93 -2.34 -10.76
N ALA A 3 -3.21 -3.39 -11.17
CA ALA A 3 -1.81 -3.26 -11.56
C ALA A 3 -1.60 -2.31 -12.73
N ASN A 4 -2.50 -2.32 -13.72
CA ASN A 4 -2.39 -1.43 -14.87
C ASN A 4 -2.54 0.04 -14.50
N GLU A 5 -3.41 0.35 -13.54
CA GLU A 5 -3.58 1.71 -13.04
C GLU A 5 -2.31 2.20 -12.35
N ILE A 6 -1.69 1.32 -11.55
CA ILE A 6 -0.47 1.64 -10.83
C ILE A 6 0.69 1.86 -11.81
N ARG A 7 0.76 1.08 -12.89
CA ARG A 7 1.82 1.19 -13.88
C ARG A 7 1.79 2.50 -14.66
N GLU A 8 0.65 3.18 -14.70
CA GLU A 8 0.51 4.47 -15.35
C GLU A 8 1.07 5.62 -14.51
N LEU A 9 1.28 5.39 -13.21
CA LEU A 9 1.81 6.42 -12.32
C LEU A 9 3.33 6.57 -12.49
N SER A 10 3.81 7.79 -12.23
CA SER A 10 5.24 8.05 -12.21
C SER A 10 5.88 7.39 -10.97
N VAL A 11 7.20 7.27 -10.99
CA VAL A 11 7.93 6.70 -9.84
C VAL A 11 7.67 7.53 -8.58
N ASP A 12 7.66 8.86 -8.71
CA ASP A 12 7.42 9.74 -7.57
C ASP A 12 6.01 9.56 -7.01
N ASP A 13 5.01 9.42 -7.89
CA ASP A 13 3.63 9.17 -7.47
C ASP A 13 3.49 7.81 -6.80
N LEU A 14 4.20 6.81 -7.30
CA LEU A 14 4.21 5.48 -6.69
C LEU A 14 4.80 5.50 -5.28
N LYS A 15 5.90 6.23 -5.11
CA LYS A 15 6.52 6.37 -3.79
C LYS A 15 5.61 7.09 -2.82
N ALA A 16 4.94 8.14 -3.27
CA ALA A 16 3.99 8.88 -2.44
C ALA A 16 2.82 8.01 -2.02
N LYS A 17 2.29 7.22 -2.95
CA LYS A 17 1.19 6.30 -2.68
C LYS A 17 1.62 5.21 -1.71
N LEU A 18 2.81 4.67 -1.88
CA LEU A 18 3.35 3.65 -0.99
C LEU A 18 3.47 4.19 0.43
N GLU A 19 4.01 5.39 0.58
CA GLU A 19 4.15 6.03 1.89
C GLU A 19 2.78 6.22 2.56
N GLU A 20 1.79 6.66 1.79
CA GLU A 20 0.42 6.82 2.26
C GLU A 20 -0.14 5.51 2.81
N LEU A 21 0.03 4.41 2.06
CA LEU A 21 -0.49 3.10 2.47
C LEU A 21 0.27 2.52 3.67
N VAL A 22 1.57 2.72 3.73
CA VAL A 22 2.38 2.28 4.87
C VAL A 22 1.95 3.02 6.14
N THR A 23 1.70 4.33 6.02
CA THR A 23 1.21 5.14 7.14
C THR A 23 -0.16 4.66 7.59
N GLU A 24 -1.06 4.40 6.65
CA GLU A 24 -2.39 3.88 6.95
C GLU A 24 -2.31 2.54 7.69
N ARG A 25 -1.44 1.64 7.23
CA ARG A 25 -1.24 0.34 7.90
C ARG A 25 -0.73 0.51 9.32
N PHE A 26 0.23 1.42 9.51
CA PHE A 26 0.78 1.72 10.84
C PHE A 26 -0.33 2.21 11.78
N ASN A 27 -1.12 3.18 11.32
CA ASN A 27 -2.20 3.74 12.11
C ASN A 27 -3.27 2.69 12.44
N LEU A 28 -3.57 1.81 11.49
CA LEU A 28 -4.54 0.74 11.70
C LEU A 28 -4.03 -0.27 12.74
N ARG A 29 -2.75 -0.61 12.70
CA ARG A 29 -2.13 -1.50 13.69
C ARG A 29 -2.14 -0.88 15.08
N PHE A 30 -1.82 0.39 15.15
CA PHE A 30 -1.85 1.13 16.42
C PHE A 30 -3.27 1.11 17.01
N ARG A 31 -4.24 1.38 16.17
CA ARG A 31 -5.65 1.39 16.58
C ARG A 31 -6.10 0.00 17.03
N SER A 32 -5.68 -1.06 16.33
CA SER A 32 -6.07 -2.44 16.68
C SER A 32 -5.52 -2.89 18.04
N ALA A 33 -4.45 -2.26 18.51
CA ALA A 33 -3.89 -2.57 19.83
C ALA A 33 -4.71 -1.96 20.96
N THR A 34 -5.53 -0.95 20.68
CA THR A 34 -6.30 -0.23 21.68
C THR A 34 -7.80 -0.45 21.57
N GLU A 35 -8.29 -0.86 20.41
CA GLU A 35 -9.73 -1.05 20.17
C GLU A 35 -9.95 -2.11 19.09
N SER A 36 -11.18 -2.63 19.04
CA SER A 36 -11.56 -3.62 18.02
C SER A 36 -11.64 -2.98 16.65
N ILE A 37 -11.10 -3.68 15.64
CA ILE A 37 -11.18 -3.24 14.25
C ILE A 37 -12.43 -3.87 13.63
N GLU A 38 -13.32 -3.05 13.10
CA GLU A 38 -14.57 -3.50 12.50
C GLU A 38 -14.35 -4.29 11.21
N ASN A 39 -13.29 -3.94 10.47
CA ASN A 39 -13.01 -4.58 9.18
C ASN A 39 -11.57 -5.10 9.13
N PRO A 40 -11.32 -6.32 9.62
CA PRO A 40 -9.96 -6.89 9.58
C PRO A 40 -9.46 -7.16 8.15
N MET A 41 -10.38 -7.22 7.18
CA MET A 41 -10.00 -7.36 5.76
C MET A 41 -9.16 -6.19 5.27
N ARG A 42 -9.26 -5.03 5.93
CA ARG A 42 -8.48 -3.86 5.55
C ARG A 42 -6.97 -4.11 5.65
N PHE A 43 -6.53 -4.88 6.66
CA PHE A 43 -5.13 -5.27 6.79
C PHE A 43 -4.66 -6.06 5.58
N ARG A 44 -5.47 -7.00 5.12
CA ARG A 44 -5.17 -7.83 3.96
C ARG A 44 -5.07 -6.98 2.70
N ASP A 45 -6.03 -6.07 2.51
CA ASP A 45 -6.05 -5.19 1.35
C ASP A 45 -4.83 -4.27 1.31
N LEU A 46 -4.47 -3.68 2.45
CA LEU A 46 -3.30 -2.82 2.55
C LEU A 46 -2.01 -3.59 2.25
N ARG A 47 -1.88 -4.79 2.81
CA ARG A 47 -0.72 -5.63 2.57
C ARG A 47 -0.57 -5.96 1.10
N ARG A 48 -1.67 -6.29 0.44
CA ARG A 48 -1.69 -6.61 -0.99
C ARG A 48 -1.29 -5.41 -1.84
N ASP A 49 -1.88 -4.26 -1.56
CA ASP A 49 -1.61 -3.03 -2.32
C ASP A 49 -0.17 -2.57 -2.13
N ILE A 50 0.35 -2.64 -0.92
CA ILE A 50 1.74 -2.29 -0.64
C ILE A 50 2.68 -3.21 -1.42
N ALA A 51 2.40 -4.51 -1.44
CA ALA A 51 3.21 -5.48 -2.18
C ALA A 51 3.19 -5.19 -3.69
N ARG A 52 2.02 -4.82 -4.24
CA ARG A 52 1.91 -4.44 -5.66
C ARG A 52 2.73 -3.20 -5.98
N LEU A 53 2.66 -2.19 -5.13
CA LEU A 53 3.43 -0.97 -5.33
C LEU A 53 4.93 -1.25 -5.31
N HIS A 54 5.39 -2.08 -4.39
CA HIS A 54 6.81 -2.48 -4.34
C HIS A 54 7.23 -3.20 -5.61
N THR A 55 6.40 -4.12 -6.10
CA THR A 55 6.71 -4.89 -7.30
C THR A 55 6.83 -3.97 -8.52
N ILE A 56 5.88 -3.05 -8.68
CA ILE A 56 5.88 -2.14 -9.83
C ILE A 56 7.01 -1.13 -9.74
N LEU A 57 7.33 -0.64 -8.54
CA LEU A 57 8.49 0.22 -8.34
C LEU A 57 9.78 -0.49 -8.74
N ARG A 58 9.90 -1.77 -8.39
CA ARG A 58 11.05 -2.59 -8.77
C ARG A 58 11.13 -2.77 -10.27
N GLU A 59 9.99 -3.01 -10.94
CA GLU A 59 9.94 -3.11 -12.40
C GLU A 59 10.44 -1.83 -13.05
N LYS A 60 9.99 -0.69 -12.57
CA LYS A 60 10.36 0.61 -13.13
C LYS A 60 11.82 0.96 -12.86
N ALA A 61 12.36 0.54 -11.72
CA ALA A 61 13.75 0.79 -11.37
C ALA A 61 14.70 -0.07 -12.22
N ASN A 62 14.29 -1.27 -12.60
CA ASN A 62 15.10 -2.22 -13.37
C ASN A 62 14.84 -2.14 -14.87
N GLY A 63 13.78 -1.51 -15.25
CA GLY A 63 13.39 -1.37 -16.65
C GLY A 63 13.65 -0.02 -17.18
#